data_16e75e10583586fcca865d628ee25cce
#
_entry.id   16e75e10583586fcca865d628ee25cce
#
_cell.length_a   1.000
_cell.length_b   1.000
_cell.length_c   1.000
_cell.angle_alpha   90.00
_cell.angle_beta   90.00
_cell.angle_gamma   90.00
#
_symmetry.space_group_name_H-M   'P 1'
#
loop_
_entity.id
_entity.type
_entity.pdbx_description
1 polymer ?
#
loop_
_entity_poly.entity_id
_entity_poly.type
_entity_poly.pdbx_seq_one_letter_code
_entity_poly.pdbx_strand_id
1 'polypeptide(L)'
;MKRKTSAHPLSRRDLLAGAGIASLGALAAPAALGAQAAETAAGRESGGAVSVMKKGIYATVPLRQDSINVSALQSRLMSIDLKNRDATLKRNLAHVVKLIDYAQSAAPEWGPERRWGAKQDLICMHEFPIQGWQPWNRAELQKIAFDLPGPESAVIGERAKHYGCYIAFGCYARDKDWPNHVINMSVIVGPDGNIVSKQWKARNILGAFGGIGLIGTTVYDVLDRYVEMYGWDATLPVARTDIGNIAMTAVGMEPMLYQALAMKGAEILILTVTGASNSEQAIQTARMTRTWCVGVGNSVSPDNPGFTEAVGARDEGTAIVDPRGTALAKSANHHEDVVSARIPMADFRKTRSPVEYPMALFLPVLQQYEASVKPNAFLEQLPNDYQEAGALVKRRAARK
;
A
#
# COMPACT_ATOMS: atom_id res chain seq x y z
N MET A 1 -38.22 61.97 -1.03
CA MET A 1 -38.93 60.74 -0.65
C MET A 1 -38.17 59.53 -1.18
N LYS A 2 -37.40 58.85 -0.34
CA LYS A 2 -36.61 57.64 -0.69
C LYS A 2 -37.23 56.49 0.09
N ARG A 3 -37.76 55.48 -0.60
CA ARG A 3 -38.17 54.21 0.00
C ARG A 3 -36.99 53.27 -0.01
N LYS A 4 -36.60 52.82 1.20
CA LYS A 4 -35.67 51.70 1.42
C LYS A 4 -36.48 50.43 1.38
N THR A 5 -36.07 49.48 0.54
CA THR A 5 -36.49 48.06 0.60
C THR A 5 -35.47 47.30 1.40
N SER A 6 -35.86 46.76 2.53
CA SER A 6 -35.05 45.83 3.35
C SER A 6 -35.25 44.39 2.87
N ALA A 7 -34.19 43.71 2.52
CA ALA A 7 -34.19 42.29 2.30
C ALA A 7 -33.96 41.57 3.64
N HIS A 8 -34.87 40.68 4.02
CA HIS A 8 -34.68 39.76 5.15
C HIS A 8 -33.86 38.54 4.72
N PRO A 9 -32.94 38.10 5.56
CA PRO A 9 -32.23 36.85 5.30
C PRO A 9 -33.10 35.64 5.69
N LEU A 10 -33.15 34.64 4.79
CA LEU A 10 -33.85 33.37 5.00
C LEU A 10 -33.19 32.58 6.14
N SER A 11 -34.03 32.10 7.07
CA SER A 11 -33.61 31.33 8.23
C SER A 11 -33.39 29.85 7.86
N ARG A 12 -32.46 29.21 8.57
CA ARG A 12 -32.11 27.78 8.42
C ARG A 12 -33.26 26.78 8.62
N ARG A 13 -34.43 27.24 9.00
CA ARG A 13 -35.62 26.39 9.27
C ARG A 13 -36.49 26.10 8.04
N ASP A 14 -36.36 26.84 6.96
CA ASP A 14 -37.25 26.73 5.79
C ASP A 14 -36.78 25.74 4.76
N LEU A 15 -35.69 25.01 5.01
CA LEU A 15 -35.07 23.99 4.11
C LEU A 15 -35.37 22.54 4.48
N LEU A 16 -36.19 22.27 5.50
CA LEU A 16 -36.41 20.91 6.01
C LEU A 16 -37.88 20.43 5.97
N ALA A 17 -38.73 21.02 5.16
CA ALA A 17 -40.11 20.57 5.01
C ALA A 17 -40.37 20.08 3.57
N GLY A 18 -40.17 18.79 3.32
CA GLY A 18 -40.60 18.18 2.05
C GLY A 18 -39.92 16.87 1.71
N ALA A 19 -40.15 15.79 2.43
CA ALA A 19 -40.07 14.43 1.88
C ALA A 19 -40.85 13.47 2.78
N GLY A 20 -41.99 13.05 2.28
CA GLY A 20 -42.87 12.07 2.91
C GLY A 20 -42.29 10.66 2.88
N ILE A 21 -42.70 9.93 3.89
CA ILE A 21 -42.43 8.54 4.19
C ILE A 21 -43.19 7.65 3.22
N ALA A 22 -42.54 6.64 2.67
CA ALA A 22 -43.16 5.42 2.22
C ALA A 22 -42.31 4.23 2.68
N SER A 23 -42.92 3.46 3.58
CA SER A 23 -42.46 2.17 4.10
C SER A 23 -42.82 1.06 3.14
N LEU A 24 -42.04 -0.02 3.13
CA LEU A 24 -42.37 -1.45 3.08
C LEU A 24 -41.35 -2.24 2.28
N GLY A 25 -40.85 -3.26 2.89
CA GLY A 25 -40.74 -4.58 2.41
C GLY A 25 -39.53 -5.35 2.95
N ALA A 26 -39.78 -6.21 3.92
CA ALA A 26 -38.81 -7.14 4.49
C ALA A 26 -38.51 -8.30 3.54
N LEU A 27 -37.40 -9.00 3.90
CA LEU A 27 -37.02 -10.40 3.62
C LEU A 27 -35.89 -10.61 2.60
N ALA A 28 -34.75 -10.97 3.12
CA ALA A 28 -34.12 -12.28 3.02
C ALA A 28 -32.71 -12.23 3.59
N ALA A 29 -32.39 -13.15 4.47
CA ALA A 29 -31.05 -13.35 5.00
C ALA A 29 -30.09 -13.80 3.89
N PRO A 30 -28.87 -13.28 3.84
CA PRO A 30 -27.88 -13.86 2.96
C PRO A 30 -27.05 -14.91 3.70
N ALA A 31 -26.84 -15.99 2.98
CA ALA A 31 -25.92 -17.05 3.26
C ALA A 31 -24.49 -16.54 3.47
N ALA A 32 -23.75 -17.26 4.30
CA ALA A 32 -22.35 -17.09 4.59
C ALA A 32 -21.51 -16.89 3.32
N LEU A 33 -20.88 -15.73 3.19
CA LEU A 33 -19.75 -15.54 2.29
C LEU A 33 -18.48 -15.94 3.06
N GLY A 34 -18.14 -17.21 2.88
CA GLY A 34 -16.82 -17.73 3.24
C GLY A 34 -15.70 -16.96 2.55
N ALA A 35 -14.56 -16.96 3.17
CA ALA A 35 -13.32 -16.45 2.67
C ALA A 35 -13.10 -16.89 1.21
N GLN A 36 -13.22 -15.99 0.25
CA GLN A 36 -12.69 -16.21 -1.08
C GLN A 36 -11.18 -15.98 -1.04
N ALA A 37 -10.48 -17.06 -0.74
CA ALA A 37 -9.14 -17.24 -1.22
C ALA A 37 -9.17 -17.09 -2.74
N ALA A 38 -8.15 -16.43 -3.29
CA ALA A 38 -7.97 -16.17 -4.69
C ALA A 38 -8.26 -17.44 -5.54
N GLU A 39 -9.45 -17.55 -6.08
CA GLU A 39 -9.73 -18.46 -7.18
C GLU A 39 -9.31 -17.80 -8.49
N THR A 40 -8.33 -18.43 -9.08
CA THR A 40 -7.81 -18.15 -10.40
C THR A 40 -8.88 -18.38 -11.47
N ALA A 41 -9.01 -17.37 -12.32
CA ALA A 41 -9.37 -17.48 -13.73
C ALA A 41 -10.56 -18.38 -14.10
N ALA A 42 -11.74 -17.80 -14.14
CA ALA A 42 -12.78 -18.23 -15.10
C ALA A 42 -13.62 -17.01 -15.50
N GLY A 43 -13.64 -16.69 -16.79
CA GLY A 43 -14.57 -15.72 -17.37
C GLY A 43 -13.87 -14.49 -17.97
N ARG A 44 -13.36 -14.65 -19.20
CA ARG A 44 -13.00 -13.55 -20.08
C ARG A 44 -14.24 -12.75 -20.47
N GLU A 45 -14.50 -11.65 -19.78
CA GLU A 45 -15.17 -10.49 -20.35
C GLU A 45 -14.20 -9.30 -20.19
N SER A 46 -13.70 -8.83 -21.31
CA SER A 46 -12.86 -7.65 -21.41
C SER A 46 -13.69 -6.43 -20.99
N GLY A 47 -13.47 -5.96 -19.77
CA GLY A 47 -14.16 -4.82 -19.20
C GLY A 47 -14.83 -5.04 -17.85
N GLY A 48 -14.28 -5.91 -17.00
CA GLY A 48 -14.80 -6.20 -15.66
C GLY A 48 -15.01 -4.94 -14.81
N ALA A 49 -16.12 -4.87 -14.10
CA ALA A 49 -16.48 -3.75 -13.25
C ALA A 49 -15.39 -3.50 -12.18
N VAL A 50 -14.94 -2.26 -12.06
CA VAL A 50 -14.02 -1.85 -11.00
C VAL A 50 -14.80 -1.61 -9.71
N SER A 51 -14.36 -2.21 -8.62
CA SER A 51 -14.93 -2.00 -7.28
C SER A 51 -14.60 -0.59 -6.80
N VAL A 52 -15.60 0.28 -6.77
CA VAL A 52 -15.44 1.66 -6.31
C VAL A 52 -16.53 2.05 -5.33
N MET A 53 -16.24 3.05 -4.53
CA MET A 53 -17.21 3.69 -3.66
C MET A 53 -18.31 4.38 -4.47
N LYS A 54 -19.56 4.17 -4.07
CA LYS A 54 -20.73 4.84 -4.67
C LYS A 54 -21.48 5.60 -3.58
N LYS A 55 -21.60 6.91 -3.72
CA LYS A 55 -22.26 7.78 -2.72
C LYS A 55 -21.74 7.57 -1.29
N GLY A 56 -20.41 7.44 -1.14
CA GLY A 56 -19.77 7.20 0.15
C GLY A 56 -19.83 5.73 0.65
N ILE A 57 -20.55 4.85 -0.05
CA ILE A 57 -20.70 3.44 0.34
C ILE A 57 -19.68 2.58 -0.43
N TYR A 58 -19.01 1.70 0.28
CA TYR A 58 -18.01 0.75 -0.26
C TYR A 58 -18.10 -0.59 0.47
N ALA A 59 -17.57 -1.63 -0.15
CA ALA A 59 -17.56 -2.97 0.43
C ALA A 59 -16.67 -3.03 1.66
N THR A 60 -17.15 -3.66 2.73
CA THR A 60 -16.39 -3.91 3.96
C THR A 60 -16.66 -5.31 4.48
N VAL A 61 -15.72 -5.83 5.26
CA VAL A 61 -15.92 -7.01 6.12
C VAL A 61 -16.23 -6.51 7.53
N PRO A 62 -17.07 -7.18 8.32
CA PRO A 62 -17.29 -6.85 9.72
C PRO A 62 -15.96 -6.81 10.48
N LEU A 63 -15.79 -5.81 11.34
CA LEU A 63 -14.58 -5.71 12.17
C LEU A 63 -14.61 -6.78 13.27
N ARG A 64 -13.47 -7.44 13.50
CA ARG A 64 -13.31 -8.40 14.60
C ARG A 64 -13.26 -7.72 15.98
N GLN A 65 -12.93 -6.42 16.00
CA GLN A 65 -12.86 -5.60 17.22
C GLN A 65 -12.97 -4.10 16.89
N ASP A 66 -13.33 -3.28 17.87
CA ASP A 66 -13.58 -1.84 17.67
C ASP A 66 -12.31 -1.04 17.34
N SER A 67 -11.18 -1.44 17.88
CA SER A 67 -9.90 -0.78 17.66
C SER A 67 -8.82 -1.80 17.38
N ILE A 68 -7.86 -1.44 16.55
CA ILE A 68 -6.70 -2.27 16.21
C ILE A 68 -5.39 -1.63 16.65
N ASN A 69 -4.41 -2.45 17.00
CA ASN A 69 -3.05 -2.01 17.25
C ASN A 69 -2.21 -2.24 15.99
N VAL A 70 -1.53 -1.20 15.53
CA VAL A 70 -0.71 -1.22 14.32
C VAL A 70 0.73 -0.91 14.67
N SER A 71 1.66 -1.71 14.16
CA SER A 71 3.10 -1.44 14.22
C SER A 71 3.68 -1.28 12.82
N ALA A 72 4.58 -0.32 12.67
CA ALA A 72 5.39 -0.10 11.50
C ALA A 72 6.86 -0.31 11.83
N LEU A 73 7.52 -1.24 11.12
CA LEU A 73 8.90 -1.64 11.37
C LEU A 73 9.85 -0.86 10.45
N GLN A 74 10.56 0.12 10.98
CA GLN A 74 11.65 0.82 10.31
C GLN A 74 12.91 -0.05 10.37
N SER A 75 12.96 -1.10 9.56
CA SER A 75 14.08 -2.03 9.56
C SER A 75 15.19 -1.64 8.59
N ARG A 76 16.36 -2.25 8.74
CA ARG A 76 17.47 -2.09 7.80
C ARG A 76 17.11 -2.60 6.42
N LEU A 77 17.68 -1.97 5.42
CA LEU A 77 17.67 -2.44 4.04
C LEU A 77 18.92 -3.32 3.80
N MET A 78 18.98 -4.45 4.49
CA MET A 78 20.12 -5.37 4.44
C MET A 78 20.23 -6.02 3.06
N SER A 79 21.41 -5.96 2.47
CA SER A 79 21.65 -6.55 1.17
C SER A 79 21.85 -8.06 1.22
N ILE A 80 21.61 -8.74 0.08
CA ILE A 80 21.96 -10.14 -0.13
C ILE A 80 23.29 -10.23 -0.87
N ASP A 81 24.25 -10.96 -0.32
CA ASP A 81 25.44 -11.39 -1.04
C ASP A 81 25.11 -12.57 -1.94
N LEU A 82 25.18 -12.37 -3.25
CA LEU A 82 24.84 -13.41 -4.24
C LEU A 82 25.76 -14.61 -4.21
N LYS A 83 27.00 -14.47 -3.68
CA LYS A 83 27.93 -15.59 -3.51
C LYS A 83 27.53 -16.47 -2.31
N ASN A 84 26.90 -15.85 -1.30
CA ASN A 84 26.42 -16.48 -0.09
C ASN A 84 24.90 -16.27 0.08
N ARG A 85 24.15 -16.39 -1.01
CA ARG A 85 22.73 -16.02 -1.12
C ARG A 85 21.89 -16.61 0.03
N ASP A 86 21.97 -17.91 0.24
CA ASP A 86 21.10 -18.59 1.21
C ASP A 86 21.41 -18.21 2.65
N ALA A 87 22.69 -18.06 2.98
CA ALA A 87 23.12 -17.64 4.33
C ALA A 87 22.69 -16.17 4.62
N THR A 88 22.86 -15.27 3.65
CA THR A 88 22.48 -13.87 3.82
C THR A 88 20.97 -13.68 3.81
N LEU A 89 20.25 -14.40 2.97
CA LEU A 89 18.78 -14.40 2.98
C LEU A 89 18.21 -14.92 4.32
N LYS A 90 18.75 -16.03 4.82
CA LYS A 90 18.38 -16.59 6.14
C LYS A 90 18.66 -15.61 7.26
N ARG A 91 19.82 -14.93 7.24
CA ARG A 91 20.16 -13.88 8.21
C ARG A 91 19.14 -12.74 8.18
N ASN A 92 18.80 -12.22 6.99
CA ASN A 92 17.88 -11.10 6.84
C ASN A 92 16.47 -11.49 7.31
N LEU A 93 16.00 -12.68 6.93
CA LEU A 93 14.70 -13.21 7.35
C LEU A 93 14.64 -13.39 8.88
N ALA A 94 15.70 -13.94 9.48
CA ALA A 94 15.79 -14.07 10.94
C ALA A 94 15.77 -12.71 11.65
N HIS A 95 16.37 -11.69 11.06
CA HIS A 95 16.33 -10.32 11.59
C HIS A 95 14.91 -9.75 11.55
N VAL A 96 14.22 -9.87 10.42
CA VAL A 96 12.82 -9.44 10.27
C VAL A 96 11.91 -10.16 11.26
N VAL A 97 12.09 -11.47 11.44
CA VAL A 97 11.34 -12.26 12.43
C VAL A 97 11.55 -11.72 13.85
N LYS A 98 12.79 -11.39 14.23
CA LYS A 98 13.07 -10.76 15.53
C LYS A 98 12.34 -9.44 15.73
N LEU A 99 12.26 -8.62 14.69
CA LEU A 99 11.53 -7.33 14.76
C LEU A 99 10.02 -7.55 14.89
N ILE A 100 9.46 -8.55 14.20
CA ILE A 100 8.05 -8.97 14.37
C ILE A 100 7.81 -9.42 15.80
N ASP A 101 8.65 -10.32 16.32
CA ASP A 101 8.55 -10.82 17.69
C ASP A 101 8.71 -9.69 18.72
N TYR A 102 9.62 -8.75 18.46
CA TYR A 102 9.79 -7.56 19.30
C TYR A 102 8.55 -6.67 19.29
N ALA A 103 7.96 -6.39 18.13
CA ALA A 103 6.74 -5.60 18.01
C ALA A 103 5.56 -6.20 18.79
N GLN A 104 5.50 -7.54 18.89
CA GLN A 104 4.47 -8.28 19.64
C GLN A 104 4.76 -8.39 21.15
N SER A 105 6.04 -8.40 21.53
CA SER A 105 6.48 -8.62 22.91
C SER A 105 6.93 -7.34 23.62
N ALA A 106 6.93 -6.19 22.94
CA ALA A 106 7.47 -4.95 23.49
C ALA A 106 6.83 -4.63 24.83
N ALA A 107 7.61 -4.91 25.85
CA ALA A 107 7.20 -4.91 27.24
C ALA A 107 6.91 -3.49 27.75
N PRO A 108 6.10 -3.35 28.81
CA PRO A 108 5.73 -2.07 29.41
C PRO A 108 6.89 -1.35 30.12
N GLU A 109 8.12 -1.81 30.01
CA GLU A 109 9.27 -1.34 30.77
C GLU A 109 9.75 0.09 30.45
N TRP A 110 9.23 0.71 29.40
CA TRP A 110 9.72 1.99 28.87
C TRP A 110 8.83 3.21 29.14
N GLY A 111 7.92 3.12 30.10
CA GLY A 111 7.15 4.24 30.61
C GLY A 111 5.68 4.31 30.18
N PRO A 112 4.84 5.11 30.88
CA PRO A 112 3.38 5.11 30.76
C PRO A 112 2.85 5.62 29.41
N GLU A 113 3.65 6.27 28.61
CA GLU A 113 3.25 6.80 27.29
C GLU A 113 3.41 5.78 26.16
N ARG A 114 4.26 4.80 26.34
CA ARG A 114 4.40 3.67 25.42
C ARG A 114 3.50 2.54 25.89
N ARG A 115 2.28 2.49 25.39
CA ARG A 115 1.32 1.38 25.64
C ARG A 115 1.72 0.12 24.89
N TRP A 116 2.90 -0.37 25.20
CA TRP A 116 3.46 -1.59 24.70
C TRP A 116 2.93 -2.74 25.57
N GLY A 117 2.69 -3.87 25.02
CA GLY A 117 2.04 -5.01 25.66
C GLY A 117 0.65 -5.30 25.12
N ALA A 118 0.12 -4.44 24.25
CA ALA A 118 -1.04 -4.78 23.48
C ALA A 118 -0.62 -5.56 22.24
N LYS A 119 -1.23 -6.74 22.03
CA LYS A 119 -1.06 -7.55 20.83
C LYS A 119 -1.27 -6.69 19.57
N GLN A 120 -0.33 -6.75 18.63
CA GLN A 120 -0.47 -6.06 17.36
C GLN A 120 -1.41 -6.83 16.44
N ASP A 121 -2.31 -6.12 15.79
CA ASP A 121 -3.26 -6.67 14.82
C ASP A 121 -2.76 -6.56 13.39
N LEU A 122 -1.94 -5.54 13.12
CA LEU A 122 -1.30 -5.29 11.84
C LEU A 122 0.17 -4.89 12.06
N ILE A 123 1.07 -5.59 11.39
CA ILE A 123 2.50 -5.24 11.33
C ILE A 123 2.83 -4.87 9.90
N CYS A 124 3.39 -3.67 9.70
CA CYS A 124 3.76 -3.14 8.40
C CYS A 124 5.27 -3.05 8.26
N MET A 125 5.80 -3.49 7.13
CA MET A 125 7.21 -3.40 6.76
C MET A 125 7.38 -2.61 5.46
N HIS A 126 8.61 -2.15 5.19
CA HIS A 126 8.92 -1.39 3.99
C HIS A 126 9.00 -2.25 2.71
N GLU A 127 9.44 -1.65 1.59
CA GLU A 127 9.39 -2.26 0.25
C GLU A 127 10.26 -3.52 0.10
N PHE A 128 11.42 -3.60 0.79
CA PHE A 128 12.36 -4.73 0.67
C PHE A 128 12.99 -5.14 2.01
N PRO A 129 12.22 -5.51 3.03
CA PRO A 129 12.75 -5.78 4.38
C PRO A 129 13.66 -7.02 4.44
N ILE A 130 13.46 -7.99 3.54
CA ILE A 130 14.18 -9.26 3.57
C ILE A 130 15.28 -9.30 2.51
N GLN A 131 14.97 -8.89 1.28
CA GLN A 131 15.91 -8.96 0.16
C GLN A 131 16.88 -7.78 0.14
N GLY A 132 16.50 -6.65 0.77
CA GLY A 132 17.22 -5.41 0.61
C GLY A 132 17.13 -4.87 -0.81
N TRP A 133 17.99 -3.89 -1.12
CA TRP A 133 18.06 -3.30 -2.44
C TRP A 133 19.52 -3.01 -2.80
N GLN A 134 19.88 -3.40 -3.99
CA GLN A 134 21.12 -3.01 -4.69
C GLN A 134 20.80 -2.90 -6.19
N PRO A 135 21.67 -2.27 -6.99
CA PRO A 135 21.49 -2.19 -8.44
C PRO A 135 21.81 -3.52 -9.14
N TRP A 136 21.17 -4.59 -8.71
CA TRP A 136 21.27 -5.89 -9.34
C TRP A 136 20.72 -5.87 -10.77
N ASN A 137 21.34 -6.61 -11.67
CA ASN A 137 20.76 -6.88 -12.97
C ASN A 137 19.60 -7.90 -12.86
N ARG A 138 18.86 -8.11 -13.94
CA ARG A 138 17.70 -9.01 -13.96
C ARG A 138 18.05 -10.45 -13.56
N ALA A 139 19.14 -11.00 -14.06
CA ALA A 139 19.56 -12.36 -13.75
C ALA A 139 19.91 -12.51 -12.24
N GLU A 140 20.47 -11.48 -11.64
CA GLU A 140 20.75 -11.42 -10.20
C GLU A 140 19.46 -11.29 -9.39
N LEU A 141 18.54 -10.42 -9.81
CA LEU A 141 17.22 -10.29 -9.18
C LEU A 141 16.42 -11.59 -9.23
N GLN A 142 16.50 -12.35 -10.36
CA GLN A 142 15.85 -13.66 -10.46
C GLN A 142 16.34 -14.66 -9.40
N LYS A 143 17.61 -14.57 -8.99
CA LYS A 143 18.17 -15.44 -7.95
C LYS A 143 17.62 -15.15 -6.57
N ILE A 144 17.21 -13.91 -6.29
CA ILE A 144 16.75 -13.47 -4.97
C ILE A 144 15.24 -13.23 -4.89
N ALA A 145 14.54 -13.21 -6.02
CA ALA A 145 13.10 -13.06 -6.06
C ALA A 145 12.39 -14.25 -5.41
N PHE A 146 11.29 -13.99 -4.71
CA PHE A 146 10.49 -14.99 -4.01
C PHE A 146 9.44 -15.62 -4.92
N ASP A 147 9.20 -16.89 -4.74
CA ASP A 147 7.95 -17.50 -5.16
C ASP A 147 6.87 -17.18 -4.09
N LEU A 148 5.64 -16.90 -4.50
CA LEU A 148 4.56 -16.52 -3.58
C LEU A 148 3.29 -17.34 -3.88
N PRO A 149 2.90 -18.27 -2.98
CA PRO A 149 3.55 -18.62 -1.71
C PRO A 149 4.89 -19.34 -1.92
N GLY A 150 5.80 -19.20 -0.95
CA GLY A 150 7.12 -19.81 -0.96
C GLY A 150 7.75 -19.86 0.44
N PRO A 151 9.01 -20.38 0.55
CA PRO A 151 9.64 -20.58 1.85
C PRO A 151 9.71 -19.32 2.73
N GLU A 152 10.04 -18.19 2.13
CA GLU A 152 10.19 -16.92 2.86
C GLU A 152 8.82 -16.41 3.35
N SER A 153 7.81 -16.46 2.50
CA SER A 153 6.45 -16.08 2.91
C SER A 153 5.84 -17.05 3.91
N ALA A 154 6.23 -18.32 3.90
CA ALA A 154 5.80 -19.29 4.89
C ALA A 154 6.32 -18.95 6.29
N VAL A 155 7.59 -18.54 6.43
CA VAL A 155 8.16 -18.09 7.72
C VAL A 155 7.40 -16.87 8.26
N ILE A 156 7.07 -15.91 7.40
CA ILE A 156 6.23 -14.76 7.80
C ILE A 156 4.81 -15.22 8.16
N GLY A 157 4.25 -16.18 7.39
CA GLY A 157 2.95 -16.80 7.64
C GLY A 157 2.87 -17.48 9.00
N GLU A 158 3.90 -18.22 9.41
CA GLU A 158 3.97 -18.83 10.74
C GLU A 158 3.93 -17.78 11.87
N ARG A 159 4.56 -16.60 11.67
CA ARG A 159 4.48 -15.51 12.64
C ARG A 159 3.09 -14.86 12.65
N ALA A 160 2.50 -14.62 11.49
CA ALA A 160 1.14 -14.10 11.38
C ALA A 160 0.13 -15.01 12.09
N LYS A 161 0.24 -16.32 11.87
CA LYS A 161 -0.60 -17.34 12.51
C LYS A 161 -0.35 -17.43 14.01
N HIS A 162 0.92 -17.48 14.45
CA HIS A 162 1.28 -17.55 15.87
C HIS A 162 0.69 -16.40 16.67
N TYR A 163 0.76 -15.18 16.12
CA TYR A 163 0.25 -13.99 16.78
C TYR A 163 -1.22 -13.68 16.43
N GLY A 164 -1.81 -14.35 15.44
CA GLY A 164 -3.16 -14.08 14.93
C GLY A 164 -3.31 -12.66 14.40
N CYS A 165 -2.31 -12.16 13.70
CA CYS A 165 -2.24 -10.79 13.16
C CYS A 165 -2.05 -10.80 11.64
N TYR A 166 -2.26 -9.63 11.04
CA TYR A 166 -1.87 -9.39 9.65
C TYR A 166 -0.43 -8.89 9.59
N ILE A 167 0.32 -9.33 8.58
CA ILE A 167 1.68 -8.85 8.31
C ILE A 167 1.76 -8.40 6.86
N ALA A 168 2.13 -7.13 6.63
CA ALA A 168 2.28 -6.52 5.32
C ALA A 168 3.76 -6.22 5.04
N PHE A 169 4.28 -6.66 3.89
CA PHE A 169 5.67 -6.45 3.49
C PHE A 169 5.82 -6.35 1.97
N GLY A 170 6.88 -5.68 1.52
CA GLY A 170 7.24 -5.65 0.10
C GLY A 170 8.35 -6.63 -0.26
N CYS A 171 8.42 -7.03 -1.53
CA CYS A 171 9.46 -7.93 -2.03
C CYS A 171 9.60 -7.86 -3.56
N TYR A 172 10.70 -8.39 -4.06
CA TYR A 172 10.77 -8.87 -5.44
C TYR A 172 10.22 -10.29 -5.50
N ALA A 173 9.29 -10.54 -6.43
CA ALA A 173 8.66 -11.83 -6.62
C ALA A 173 8.84 -12.37 -8.04
N ARG A 174 8.77 -13.69 -8.18
CA ARG A 174 8.63 -14.41 -9.44
C ARG A 174 7.20 -14.92 -9.57
N ASP A 175 6.75 -15.06 -10.79
CA ASP A 175 5.46 -15.68 -11.10
C ASP A 175 5.62 -16.53 -12.38
N LYS A 176 5.08 -17.75 -12.35
CA LYS A 176 5.16 -18.70 -13.49
C LYS A 176 4.47 -18.16 -14.75
N ASP A 177 3.45 -17.33 -14.58
CA ASP A 177 2.69 -16.76 -15.69
C ASP A 177 3.38 -15.54 -16.29
N TRP A 178 4.46 -15.07 -15.65
CA TRP A 178 5.31 -13.95 -16.07
C TRP A 178 6.79 -14.35 -16.15
N PRO A 179 7.14 -15.26 -17.09
CA PRO A 179 8.50 -15.75 -17.19
C PRO A 179 9.48 -14.61 -17.48
N ASN A 180 10.64 -14.67 -16.83
CA ASN A 180 11.71 -13.66 -16.89
C ASN A 180 11.40 -12.29 -16.26
N HIS A 181 10.17 -12.02 -15.88
CA HIS A 181 9.86 -10.81 -15.08
C HIS A 181 10.29 -11.00 -13.61
N VAL A 182 10.75 -9.93 -13.00
CA VAL A 182 10.90 -9.80 -11.55
C VAL A 182 9.93 -8.74 -11.12
N ILE A 183 8.95 -9.13 -10.35
CA ILE A 183 7.80 -8.29 -10.00
C ILE A 183 8.09 -7.55 -8.71
N ASN A 184 7.94 -6.23 -8.70
CA ASN A 184 7.90 -5.47 -7.44
C ASN A 184 6.51 -5.63 -6.83
N MET A 185 6.44 -6.28 -5.68
CA MET A 185 5.18 -6.73 -5.08
C MET A 185 5.08 -6.37 -3.61
N SER A 186 3.91 -5.97 -3.18
CA SER A 186 3.50 -5.88 -1.80
C SER A 186 2.59 -7.07 -1.45
N VAL A 187 2.80 -7.65 -0.27
CA VAL A 187 2.12 -8.86 0.20
C VAL A 187 1.48 -8.59 1.54
N ILE A 188 0.25 -9.05 1.71
CA ILE A 188 -0.42 -9.07 3.01
C ILE A 188 -0.69 -10.53 3.36
N VAL A 189 -0.18 -10.97 4.50
CA VAL A 189 -0.41 -12.29 5.09
C VAL A 189 -1.44 -12.16 6.20
N GLY A 190 -2.41 -13.06 6.24
CA GLY A 190 -3.50 -13.08 7.21
C GLY A 190 -3.17 -13.85 8.49
N PRO A 191 -4.05 -13.77 9.50
CA PRO A 191 -3.88 -14.42 10.80
C PRO A 191 -3.94 -15.94 10.75
N ASP A 192 -4.31 -16.53 9.65
CA ASP A 192 -4.24 -17.98 9.38
C ASP A 192 -2.89 -18.41 8.77
N GLY A 193 -2.01 -17.45 8.48
CA GLY A 193 -0.70 -17.66 7.86
C GLY A 193 -0.73 -17.64 6.32
N ASN A 194 -1.90 -17.50 5.70
CA ASN A 194 -2.04 -17.48 4.26
C ASN A 194 -1.89 -16.06 3.68
N ILE A 195 -1.46 -15.96 2.44
CA ILE A 195 -1.43 -14.70 1.70
C ILE A 195 -2.87 -14.31 1.36
N VAL A 196 -3.33 -13.16 1.87
CA VAL A 196 -4.67 -12.62 1.61
C VAL A 196 -4.67 -11.57 0.50
N SER A 197 -3.52 -11.00 0.18
CA SER A 197 -3.40 -10.04 -0.93
C SER A 197 -2.00 -10.00 -1.50
N LYS A 198 -1.90 -9.96 -2.83
CA LYS A 198 -0.71 -9.66 -3.61
C LYS A 198 -0.99 -8.39 -4.43
N GLN A 199 -0.22 -7.35 -4.19
CA GLN A 199 -0.43 -6.04 -4.80
C GLN A 199 0.84 -5.65 -5.56
N TRP A 200 0.81 -5.73 -6.89
CA TRP A 200 1.92 -5.28 -7.70
C TRP A 200 2.11 -3.78 -7.53
N LYS A 201 3.35 -3.33 -7.53
CA LYS A 201 3.64 -1.89 -7.62
C LYS A 201 2.96 -1.32 -8.86
N ALA A 202 2.21 -0.23 -8.70
CA ALA A 202 1.40 0.29 -9.80
C ALA A 202 2.28 0.77 -10.97
N ARG A 203 3.36 1.51 -10.69
CA ARG A 203 4.32 1.96 -11.69
C ARG A 203 5.70 2.24 -11.09
N ASN A 204 6.72 2.23 -11.91
CA ASN A 204 8.04 2.73 -11.55
C ASN A 204 8.07 4.26 -11.57
N ILE A 205 8.79 4.87 -10.62
CA ILE A 205 9.01 6.32 -10.59
C ILE A 205 9.99 6.68 -11.71
N LEU A 206 9.61 7.65 -12.54
CA LEU A 206 10.46 8.16 -13.60
C LEU A 206 11.43 9.20 -13.06
N GLY A 207 12.68 9.17 -13.53
CA GLY A 207 13.69 10.14 -13.15
C GLY A 207 14.28 9.96 -11.74
N ALA A 208 13.91 8.90 -11.02
CA ALA A 208 14.57 8.52 -9.78
C ALA A 208 16.04 8.19 -10.02
N PHE A 209 16.88 8.32 -8.97
CA PHE A 209 18.27 7.90 -8.98
C PHE A 209 19.11 8.46 -10.17
N GLY A 210 18.97 9.75 -10.47
CA GLY A 210 19.73 10.39 -11.55
C GLY A 210 19.31 9.99 -12.96
N GLY A 211 18.09 9.49 -13.14
CA GLY A 211 17.50 9.14 -14.45
C GLY A 211 17.77 7.71 -14.89
N ILE A 212 18.28 6.85 -14.02
CA ILE A 212 18.27 5.41 -14.24
C ILE A 212 16.85 4.88 -14.16
N GLY A 213 16.52 3.89 -14.97
CA GLY A 213 15.23 3.22 -14.93
C GLY A 213 15.24 2.06 -13.95
N LEU A 214 14.12 1.79 -13.27
CA LEU A 214 13.97 0.61 -12.44
C LEU A 214 13.60 -0.59 -13.31
N ILE A 215 14.06 -1.79 -12.95
CA ILE A 215 13.87 -3.03 -13.72
C ILE A 215 12.87 -4.00 -13.08
N GLY A 216 12.44 -3.72 -11.86
CA GLY A 216 11.30 -4.44 -11.25
C GLY A 216 10.04 -4.17 -12.07
N THR A 217 9.38 -5.23 -12.53
CA THR A 217 8.15 -5.11 -13.30
C THR A 217 6.99 -4.61 -12.45
N THR A 218 6.25 -3.67 -12.98
CA THR A 218 5.06 -3.07 -12.37
C THR A 218 3.83 -3.27 -13.23
N VAL A 219 2.65 -2.99 -12.71
CA VAL A 219 1.40 -3.05 -13.50
C VAL A 219 1.49 -2.20 -14.77
N TYR A 220 2.00 -0.96 -14.66
CA TYR A 220 2.07 -0.04 -15.80
C TYR A 220 3.04 -0.50 -16.90
N ASP A 221 4.08 -1.25 -16.53
CA ASP A 221 5.06 -1.77 -17.48
C ASP A 221 4.47 -2.86 -18.39
N VAL A 222 3.35 -3.49 -17.99
CA VAL A 222 2.71 -4.63 -18.67
C VAL A 222 1.19 -4.55 -18.64
N LEU A 223 0.63 -3.34 -18.65
CA LEU A 223 -0.76 -3.03 -18.33
C LEU A 223 -1.78 -3.85 -19.13
N ASP A 224 -1.63 -3.92 -20.44
CA ASP A 224 -2.62 -4.58 -21.31
C ASP A 224 -2.72 -6.07 -21.00
N ARG A 225 -1.57 -6.75 -20.92
CA ARG A 225 -1.53 -8.17 -20.55
C ARG A 225 -1.98 -8.40 -19.09
N TYR A 226 -1.63 -7.48 -18.17
CA TYR A 226 -2.06 -7.58 -16.79
C TYR A 226 -3.59 -7.50 -16.69
N VAL A 227 -4.19 -6.54 -17.38
CA VAL A 227 -5.67 -6.37 -17.41
C VAL A 227 -6.35 -7.54 -18.12
N GLU A 228 -5.77 -8.05 -19.21
CA GLU A 228 -6.27 -9.26 -19.89
C GLU A 228 -6.33 -10.46 -18.93
N MET A 229 -5.29 -10.64 -18.10
CA MET A 229 -5.19 -11.78 -17.18
C MET A 229 -6.02 -11.62 -15.90
N TYR A 230 -6.05 -10.42 -15.32
CA TYR A 230 -6.55 -10.20 -13.95
C TYR A 230 -7.71 -9.20 -13.86
N GLY A 231 -8.02 -8.50 -14.95
CA GLY A 231 -9.04 -7.44 -14.98
C GLY A 231 -8.58 -6.10 -14.39
N TRP A 232 -9.34 -5.05 -14.69
CA TRP A 232 -9.05 -3.69 -14.23
C TRP A 232 -9.09 -3.54 -12.70
N ASP A 233 -9.94 -4.29 -12.01
CA ASP A 233 -10.04 -4.19 -10.56
C ASP A 233 -8.76 -4.60 -9.84
N ALA A 234 -8.00 -5.52 -10.42
CA ALA A 234 -6.73 -6.00 -9.90
C ALA A 234 -5.56 -5.01 -10.05
N THR A 235 -5.68 -3.96 -10.89
CA THR A 235 -4.60 -2.98 -11.09
C THR A 235 -4.29 -2.17 -9.82
N LEU A 236 -5.31 -1.91 -9.01
CA LEU A 236 -5.23 -1.16 -7.75
C LEU A 236 -6.01 -1.92 -6.66
N PRO A 237 -5.49 -3.04 -6.17
CA PRO A 237 -6.21 -3.89 -5.24
C PRO A 237 -6.34 -3.28 -3.85
N VAL A 238 -7.48 -3.57 -3.20
CA VAL A 238 -7.75 -3.24 -1.80
C VAL A 238 -8.18 -4.51 -1.09
N ALA A 239 -7.39 -4.99 -0.15
CA ALA A 239 -7.70 -6.17 0.66
C ALA A 239 -8.84 -5.86 1.64
N ARG A 240 -9.89 -6.67 1.61
CA ARG A 240 -11.03 -6.57 2.53
C ARG A 240 -10.76 -7.49 3.73
N THR A 241 -10.45 -6.91 4.87
CA THR A 241 -10.09 -7.67 6.07
C THR A 241 -10.97 -7.31 7.26
N ASP A 242 -10.96 -8.17 8.28
CA ASP A 242 -11.70 -7.96 9.53
C ASP A 242 -11.06 -6.93 10.48
N ILE A 243 -9.97 -6.29 10.04
CA ILE A 243 -9.33 -5.15 10.72
C ILE A 243 -9.43 -3.84 9.94
N GLY A 244 -10.07 -3.87 8.77
CA GLY A 244 -10.24 -2.75 7.86
C GLY A 244 -9.84 -3.08 6.43
N ASN A 245 -10.17 -2.20 5.50
CA ASN A 245 -9.79 -2.33 4.09
C ASN A 245 -8.38 -1.78 3.88
N ILE A 246 -7.45 -2.62 3.46
CA ILE A 246 -6.01 -2.29 3.41
C ILE A 246 -5.54 -2.22 1.95
N ALA A 247 -4.89 -1.13 1.58
CA ALA A 247 -4.10 -1.05 0.36
C ALA A 247 -2.64 -0.71 0.70
N MET A 248 -1.70 -1.27 -0.05
CA MET A 248 -0.26 -1.06 0.14
C MET A 248 0.36 -0.60 -1.16
N THR A 249 1.26 0.36 -1.13
CA THR A 249 1.95 0.84 -2.33
C THR A 249 3.37 1.30 -2.03
N ALA A 250 4.29 0.97 -2.94
CA ALA A 250 5.67 1.44 -2.96
C ALA A 250 5.89 2.54 -4.03
N VAL A 251 4.82 3.21 -4.48
CA VAL A 251 4.91 4.37 -5.37
C VAL A 251 4.80 5.63 -4.53
N GLY A 252 5.85 6.43 -4.54
CA GLY A 252 5.87 7.71 -3.84
C GLY A 252 5.39 8.88 -4.69
N MET A 253 4.94 9.95 -4.03
CA MET A 253 4.58 11.23 -4.64
C MET A 253 3.55 11.10 -5.77
N GLU A 254 2.55 10.22 -5.58
CA GLU A 254 1.53 9.91 -6.58
C GLU A 254 0.12 10.18 -6.04
N PRO A 255 -0.32 11.44 -5.93
CA PRO A 255 -1.61 11.79 -5.30
C PRO A 255 -2.81 11.09 -5.95
N MET A 256 -2.83 10.97 -7.28
CA MET A 256 -3.94 10.32 -8.00
C MET A 256 -4.05 8.84 -7.67
N LEU A 257 -2.94 8.15 -7.48
CA LEU A 257 -2.92 6.74 -7.05
C LEU A 257 -3.55 6.57 -5.67
N TYR A 258 -3.16 7.41 -4.72
CA TYR A 258 -3.69 7.35 -3.36
C TYR A 258 -5.19 7.66 -3.31
N GLN A 259 -5.61 8.66 -4.09
CA GLN A 259 -7.03 9.01 -4.24
C GLN A 259 -7.82 7.86 -4.89
N ALA A 260 -7.29 7.21 -5.93
CA ALA A 260 -7.93 6.07 -6.55
C ALA A 260 -8.10 4.89 -5.57
N LEU A 261 -7.08 4.57 -4.77
CA LEU A 261 -7.20 3.56 -3.72
C LEU A 261 -8.25 3.93 -2.66
N ALA A 262 -8.32 5.20 -2.26
CA ALA A 262 -9.36 5.69 -1.35
C ALA A 262 -10.76 5.60 -1.97
N MET A 263 -10.92 5.93 -3.26
CA MET A 263 -12.19 5.74 -4.00
C MET A 263 -12.58 4.26 -4.11
N LYS A 264 -11.62 3.34 -4.14
CA LYS A 264 -11.87 1.89 -4.06
C LYS A 264 -12.21 1.41 -2.65
N GLY A 265 -12.29 2.33 -1.68
CA GLY A 265 -12.71 2.07 -0.30
C GLY A 265 -11.57 1.60 0.61
N ALA A 266 -10.31 1.90 0.30
CA ALA A 266 -9.23 1.72 1.27
C ALA A 266 -9.51 2.54 2.53
N GLU A 267 -9.27 1.95 3.68
CA GLU A 267 -9.41 2.56 5.01
C GLU A 267 -8.04 2.81 5.64
N ILE A 268 -7.08 1.93 5.32
CA ILE A 268 -5.68 2.00 5.74
C ILE A 268 -4.81 1.95 4.48
N LEU A 269 -4.01 3.00 4.25
CA LEU A 269 -3.01 3.06 3.19
C LEU A 269 -1.63 2.85 3.78
N ILE A 270 -0.91 1.84 3.31
CA ILE A 270 0.47 1.55 3.72
C ILE A 270 1.40 2.05 2.61
N LEU A 271 2.27 3.00 2.93
CA LEU A 271 3.23 3.63 2.01
C LEU A 271 4.64 3.15 2.35
N THR A 272 5.33 2.53 1.39
CA THR A 272 6.57 1.77 1.65
C THR A 272 7.72 2.11 0.71
N VAL A 273 7.77 3.33 0.22
CA VAL A 273 8.78 3.76 -0.78
C VAL A 273 10.19 3.69 -0.21
N THR A 274 11.05 2.91 -0.82
CA THR A 274 12.47 2.82 -0.46
C THR A 274 13.18 4.15 -0.75
N GLY A 275 13.96 4.62 0.22
CA GLY A 275 14.76 5.84 0.07
C GLY A 275 13.94 7.13 0.10
N ALA A 276 12.72 7.13 0.63
CA ALA A 276 11.86 8.31 0.73
C ALA A 276 11.40 8.59 2.17
N SER A 277 11.03 9.84 2.46
CA SER A 277 10.35 10.20 3.71
C SER A 277 8.90 9.75 3.66
N ASN A 278 8.62 8.52 4.10
CA ASN A 278 7.27 7.98 4.11
C ASN A 278 6.37 8.63 5.17
N SER A 279 6.93 9.19 6.23
CA SER A 279 6.17 9.93 7.25
C SER A 279 5.52 11.18 6.66
N GLU A 280 6.25 11.99 5.91
CA GLU A 280 5.72 13.19 5.24
C GLU A 280 4.65 12.81 4.20
N GLN A 281 4.93 11.79 3.39
CA GLN A 281 3.96 11.30 2.41
C GLN A 281 2.70 10.77 3.08
N ALA A 282 2.80 10.07 4.23
CA ALA A 282 1.66 9.57 4.97
C ALA A 282 0.79 10.73 5.51
N ILE A 283 1.41 11.81 6.01
CA ILE A 283 0.69 13.00 6.50
C ILE A 283 -0.10 13.66 5.35
N GLN A 284 0.54 13.89 4.22
CA GLN A 284 -0.10 14.49 3.05
C GLN A 284 -1.20 13.59 2.49
N THR A 285 -0.92 12.30 2.36
CA THR A 285 -1.88 11.31 1.84
C THR A 285 -3.11 11.21 2.74
N ALA A 286 -2.93 11.12 4.06
CA ALA A 286 -4.03 11.05 5.01
C ALA A 286 -4.97 12.26 4.89
N ARG A 287 -4.43 13.47 4.78
CA ARG A 287 -5.21 14.71 4.59
C ARG A 287 -6.00 14.70 3.28
N MET A 288 -5.37 14.25 2.18
CA MET A 288 -6.01 14.25 0.86
C MET A 288 -7.06 13.16 0.70
N THR A 289 -6.88 11.99 1.35
CA THR A 289 -7.73 10.82 1.15
C THR A 289 -8.71 10.57 2.30
N ARG A 290 -8.48 11.21 3.45
CA ARG A 290 -9.20 10.96 4.72
C ARG A 290 -9.20 9.49 5.10
N THR A 291 -8.03 8.85 4.95
CA THR A 291 -7.76 7.47 5.36
C THR A 291 -6.72 7.46 6.46
N TRP A 292 -6.65 6.37 7.20
CA TRP A 292 -5.48 6.07 8.01
C TRP A 292 -4.29 5.81 7.09
N CYS A 293 -3.13 6.37 7.42
CA CYS A 293 -1.92 6.13 6.64
C CYS A 293 -0.80 5.61 7.53
N VAL A 294 -0.10 4.58 7.04
CA VAL A 294 1.09 4.01 7.68
C VAL A 294 2.24 4.19 6.71
N GLY A 295 3.06 5.19 6.95
CA GLY A 295 4.30 5.39 6.21
C GLY A 295 5.41 4.55 6.84
N VAL A 296 6.00 3.62 6.08
CA VAL A 296 7.06 2.74 6.59
C VAL A 296 8.35 2.99 5.79
N GLY A 297 9.29 3.68 6.42
CA GLY A 297 10.64 3.90 5.88
C GLY A 297 11.58 2.75 6.20
N ASN A 298 12.69 2.68 5.46
CA ASN A 298 13.85 1.87 5.84
C ASN A 298 14.80 2.69 6.74
N SER A 299 15.51 2.01 7.62
CA SER A 299 16.57 2.63 8.42
C SER A 299 17.88 2.73 7.65
N VAL A 300 18.82 3.49 8.20
CA VAL A 300 20.25 3.43 7.83
C VAL A 300 20.73 1.98 7.94
N SER A 301 21.48 1.54 6.96
CA SER A 301 21.92 0.15 6.82
C SER A 301 23.44 0.11 6.58
N PRO A 302 24.26 0.01 7.64
CA PRO A 302 25.73 0.10 7.52
C PRO A 302 26.35 -0.97 6.64
N ASP A 303 25.66 -2.09 6.45
CA ASP A 303 26.04 -3.23 5.62
C ASP A 303 25.54 -3.15 4.17
N ASN A 304 24.86 -2.05 3.80
CA ASN A 304 24.43 -1.80 2.43
C ASN A 304 25.05 -0.48 1.91
N PRO A 305 26.01 -0.52 0.97
CA PRO A 305 26.72 0.68 0.51
C PRO A 305 25.85 1.81 -0.02
N GLY A 306 24.64 1.50 -0.53
CA GLY A 306 23.68 2.50 -1.00
C GLY A 306 22.89 3.18 0.12
N PHE A 307 22.99 2.70 1.36
CA PHE A 307 22.17 3.13 2.49
C PHE A 307 22.95 3.25 3.80
N THR A 308 24.27 3.45 3.73
CA THR A 308 25.15 3.65 4.89
C THR A 308 24.90 4.96 5.61
N GLU A 309 24.42 5.95 4.89
CA GLU A 309 24.02 7.24 5.43
C GLU A 309 22.52 7.45 5.22
N ALA A 310 21.99 8.53 5.75
CA ALA A 310 20.57 8.89 5.65
C ALA A 310 20.12 9.27 4.22
N VAL A 311 20.57 8.57 3.19
CA VAL A 311 20.06 8.72 1.83
C VAL A 311 18.61 8.21 1.82
N GLY A 312 17.68 9.13 1.93
CA GLY A 312 16.25 8.84 2.02
C GLY A 312 15.75 8.42 3.41
N ALA A 313 16.62 8.08 4.36
CA ALA A 313 16.28 7.98 5.77
C ALA A 313 16.51 9.34 6.43
N ARG A 314 15.77 10.35 6.00
CA ARG A 314 15.72 11.60 6.78
C ARG A 314 15.08 11.29 8.12
N ASP A 315 15.43 12.08 9.13
CA ASP A 315 14.77 12.04 10.42
C ASP A 315 13.27 11.84 10.19
N GLU A 316 12.65 10.85 10.89
CA GLU A 316 11.21 10.60 10.79
C GLU A 316 10.75 9.79 9.55
N GLY A 317 11.48 8.77 9.16
CA GLY A 317 11.13 7.92 8.00
C GLY A 317 9.80 7.16 8.12
N THR A 318 9.32 6.89 9.34
CA THR A 318 8.14 6.06 9.63
C THR A 318 7.13 6.79 10.50
N ALA A 319 5.84 6.70 10.15
CA ALA A 319 4.76 7.28 10.95
C ALA A 319 3.45 6.53 10.78
N ILE A 320 2.60 6.56 11.82
CA ILE A 320 1.19 6.16 11.77
C ILE A 320 0.36 7.43 11.93
N VAL A 321 -0.49 7.70 10.95
CA VAL A 321 -1.14 9.00 10.76
C VAL A 321 -2.65 8.84 10.69
N ASP A 322 -3.37 9.70 11.42
CA ASP A 322 -4.83 9.74 11.41
C ASP A 322 -5.39 10.38 10.11
N PRO A 323 -6.69 10.22 9.82
CA PRO A 323 -7.32 10.79 8.62
C PRO A 323 -7.28 12.32 8.50
N ARG A 324 -6.85 13.03 9.53
CA ARG A 324 -6.66 14.50 9.53
C ARG A 324 -5.22 14.89 9.23
N GLY A 325 -4.33 13.90 9.13
CA GLY A 325 -2.90 14.09 8.91
C GLY A 325 -2.13 14.39 10.21
N THR A 326 -2.65 13.95 11.36
CA THR A 326 -1.93 14.01 12.64
C THR A 326 -1.15 12.71 12.82
N ALA A 327 0.14 12.80 13.00
CA ALA A 327 0.95 11.66 13.34
C ALA A 327 0.69 11.24 14.79
N LEU A 328 0.13 10.04 14.98
CA LEU A 328 -0.10 9.45 16.31
C LEU A 328 1.18 8.88 16.89
N ALA A 329 2.02 8.35 16.03
CA ALA A 329 3.35 7.82 16.37
C ALA A 329 4.29 8.03 15.18
N LYS A 330 5.57 8.24 15.48
CA LYS A 330 6.60 8.58 14.51
C LYS A 330 7.94 8.05 14.98
N SER A 331 8.79 7.61 14.06
CA SER A 331 10.17 7.22 14.40
C SER A 331 10.94 8.44 14.90
N ALA A 332 11.76 8.23 15.93
CA ALA A 332 12.51 9.30 16.56
C ALA A 332 13.78 9.70 15.77
N ASN A 333 14.23 8.82 14.89
CA ASN A 333 15.47 8.98 14.12
C ASN A 333 15.50 8.02 12.91
N HIS A 334 16.64 7.98 12.23
CA HIS A 334 16.86 7.15 11.04
C HIS A 334 17.42 5.74 11.33
N HIS A 335 17.53 5.33 12.59
CA HIS A 335 17.92 3.97 12.96
C HIS A 335 16.72 3.01 12.97
N GLU A 336 16.99 1.73 13.25
CA GLU A 336 15.92 0.76 13.40
C GLU A 336 14.98 1.15 14.54
N ASP A 337 13.69 1.13 14.24
CA ASP A 337 12.65 1.51 15.20
C ASP A 337 11.36 0.71 14.95
N VAL A 338 10.56 0.57 15.99
CA VAL A 338 9.21 0.00 15.93
C VAL A 338 8.23 1.07 16.39
N VAL A 339 7.49 1.61 15.45
CA VAL A 339 6.51 2.66 15.67
C VAL A 339 5.14 2.03 15.80
N SER A 340 4.40 2.31 16.88
CA SER A 340 3.10 1.69 17.12
C SER A 340 2.05 2.69 17.55
N ALA A 341 0.81 2.45 17.11
CA ALA A 341 -0.35 3.23 17.50
C ALA A 341 -1.62 2.37 17.54
N ARG A 342 -2.61 2.82 18.30
CA ARG A 342 -3.96 2.27 18.30
C ARG A 342 -4.87 3.06 17.37
N ILE A 343 -5.58 2.35 16.51
CA ILE A 343 -6.52 2.91 15.52
C ILE A 343 -7.95 2.52 15.89
N PRO A 344 -8.86 3.48 16.17
CA PRO A 344 -10.26 3.21 16.50
C PRO A 344 -11.08 2.97 15.23
N MET A 345 -11.00 1.78 14.64
CA MET A 345 -11.59 1.46 13.34
C MET A 345 -13.12 1.52 13.32
N ALA A 346 -13.79 1.10 14.40
CA ALA A 346 -15.25 1.17 14.47
C ALA A 346 -15.75 2.62 14.47
N ASP A 347 -15.11 3.51 15.24
CA ASP A 347 -15.46 4.93 15.27
C ASP A 347 -15.09 5.60 13.94
N PHE A 348 -13.97 5.23 13.35
CA PHE A 348 -13.61 5.68 12.00
C PHE A 348 -14.70 5.34 10.99
N ARG A 349 -15.18 4.11 10.95
CA ARG A 349 -16.26 3.70 10.03
C ARG A 349 -17.56 4.45 10.25
N LYS A 350 -17.93 4.74 11.52
CA LYS A 350 -19.11 5.52 11.86
C LYS A 350 -19.00 6.99 11.44
N THR A 351 -17.81 7.57 11.54
CA THR A 351 -17.57 9.01 11.35
C THR A 351 -16.90 9.34 10.03
N ARG A 352 -16.49 8.32 9.25
CA ARG A 352 -15.79 8.53 7.99
C ARG A 352 -16.63 9.37 7.03
N SER A 353 -16.03 10.48 6.60
CA SER A 353 -16.56 11.30 5.51
C SER A 353 -15.54 11.23 4.36
N PRO A 354 -15.72 10.31 3.40
CA PRO A 354 -14.82 10.19 2.27
C PRO A 354 -14.75 11.50 1.48
N VAL A 355 -13.61 11.73 0.83
CA VAL A 355 -13.49 12.88 -0.07
C VAL A 355 -14.37 12.63 -1.30
N GLU A 356 -15.24 13.58 -1.60
CA GLU A 356 -16.01 13.57 -2.85
C GLU A 356 -15.23 14.34 -3.93
N TYR A 357 -15.04 13.69 -5.06
CA TYR A 357 -14.33 14.26 -6.19
C TYR A 357 -15.33 14.66 -7.28
N PRO A 358 -15.37 15.92 -7.71
CA PRO A 358 -16.25 16.38 -8.79
C PRO A 358 -15.73 15.89 -10.14
N MET A 359 -15.83 14.59 -10.41
CA MET A 359 -15.24 13.92 -11.57
C MET A 359 -15.66 14.54 -12.90
N ALA A 360 -16.85 15.14 -12.98
CA ALA A 360 -17.29 15.84 -14.17
C ALA A 360 -16.37 17.00 -14.60
N LEU A 361 -15.64 17.61 -13.65
CA LEU A 361 -14.65 18.65 -13.95
C LEU A 361 -13.31 18.06 -14.42
N PHE A 362 -12.96 16.87 -13.92
CA PHE A 362 -11.64 16.29 -14.17
C PHE A 362 -11.61 15.38 -15.40
N LEU A 363 -12.69 14.68 -15.71
CA LEU A 363 -12.73 13.72 -16.81
C LEU A 363 -12.30 14.30 -18.16
N PRO A 364 -12.73 15.49 -18.61
CA PRO A 364 -12.28 16.05 -19.88
C PRO A 364 -10.77 16.30 -19.93
N VAL A 365 -10.16 16.68 -18.80
CA VAL A 365 -8.71 16.88 -18.67
C VAL A 365 -8.00 15.55 -18.71
N LEU A 366 -8.46 14.57 -17.92
CA LEU A 366 -7.84 13.25 -17.84
C LEU A 366 -7.92 12.47 -19.15
N GLN A 367 -9.00 12.63 -19.91
CA GLN A 367 -9.19 11.98 -21.20
C GLN A 367 -8.29 12.56 -22.32
N GLN A 368 -7.88 13.83 -22.19
CA GLN A 368 -7.02 14.50 -23.16
C GLN A 368 -5.54 14.52 -22.75
N TYR A 369 -5.26 14.21 -21.48
CA TYR A 369 -3.88 14.18 -20.98
C TYR A 369 -3.15 12.97 -21.52
N GLU A 370 -1.98 13.19 -22.12
CA GLU A 370 -1.08 12.15 -22.55
C GLU A 370 0.20 12.17 -21.72
N ALA A 371 0.52 11.05 -21.08
CA ALA A 371 1.80 10.89 -20.42
C ALA A 371 2.93 10.72 -21.42
N SER A 372 4.10 11.29 -21.12
CA SER A 372 5.29 11.18 -21.97
C SER A 372 5.78 9.73 -22.13
N VAL A 373 5.54 8.88 -21.14
CA VAL A 373 5.86 7.45 -21.19
C VAL A 373 4.55 6.66 -21.16
N LYS A 374 4.25 5.99 -22.28
CA LYS A 374 3.05 5.14 -22.40
C LYS A 374 3.25 3.81 -21.66
N PRO A 375 2.16 3.11 -21.27
CA PRO A 375 2.23 1.81 -20.62
C PRO A 375 2.87 0.74 -21.53
N ASN A 376 3.08 -0.46 -20.99
CA ASN A 376 3.54 -1.66 -21.71
C ASN A 376 5.01 -1.65 -22.15
N ALA A 377 5.86 -0.85 -21.49
CA ALA A 377 7.27 -0.77 -21.85
C ALA A 377 7.98 -2.13 -21.79
N PHE A 378 7.66 -2.97 -20.82
CA PHE A 378 8.31 -4.27 -20.63
C PHE A 378 7.66 -5.41 -21.42
N LEU A 379 6.55 -5.18 -22.09
CA LEU A 379 6.04 -6.09 -23.13
C LEU A 379 6.81 -5.91 -24.44
N GLU A 380 7.29 -4.71 -24.74
CA GLU A 380 8.10 -4.46 -25.95
C GLU A 380 9.55 -4.90 -25.75
N GLN A 381 10.14 -4.53 -24.62
CA GLN A 381 11.53 -4.86 -24.28
C GLN A 381 11.66 -4.99 -22.77
N LEU A 382 12.08 -6.17 -22.33
CA LEU A 382 12.37 -6.43 -20.93
C LEU A 382 13.86 -6.07 -20.64
N PRO A 383 14.15 -4.95 -19.94
CA PRO A 383 15.52 -4.50 -19.73
C PRO A 383 16.28 -5.44 -18.77
N ASN A 384 17.58 -5.66 -19.02
CA ASN A 384 18.43 -6.49 -18.18
C ASN A 384 18.99 -5.74 -16.98
N ASP A 385 19.19 -4.44 -17.11
CA ASP A 385 19.76 -3.59 -16.07
C ASP A 385 19.15 -2.20 -16.05
N TYR A 386 19.57 -1.39 -15.08
CA TYR A 386 19.06 -0.02 -14.86
C TYR A 386 19.41 0.94 -16.01
N GLN A 387 20.52 0.70 -16.74
CA GLN A 387 20.91 1.54 -17.87
C GLN A 387 19.99 1.27 -19.07
N GLU A 388 19.76 -0.02 -19.38
CA GLU A 388 18.81 -0.41 -20.42
C GLU A 388 17.39 0.09 -20.12
N ALA A 389 16.94 -0.01 -18.87
CA ALA A 389 15.65 0.52 -18.44
C ALA A 389 15.56 2.04 -18.62
N GLY A 390 16.60 2.77 -18.24
CA GLY A 390 16.67 4.23 -18.44
C GLY A 390 16.68 4.61 -19.93
N ALA A 391 17.40 3.87 -20.76
CA ALA A 391 17.41 4.07 -22.21
C ALA A 391 16.05 3.77 -22.85
N LEU A 392 15.35 2.73 -22.38
CA LEU A 392 14.01 2.37 -22.84
C LEU A 392 13.01 3.52 -22.52
N VAL A 393 13.01 4.03 -21.30
CA VAL A 393 12.16 5.17 -20.89
C VAL A 393 12.43 6.40 -21.77
N LYS A 394 13.71 6.76 -21.98
CA LYS A 394 14.09 7.91 -22.83
C LYS A 394 13.60 7.74 -24.27
N ARG A 395 13.78 6.54 -24.87
CA ARG A 395 13.31 6.28 -26.24
C ARG A 395 11.78 6.39 -26.35
N ARG A 396 11.04 5.89 -25.35
CA ARG A 396 9.57 5.97 -25.37
C ARG A 396 9.05 7.37 -25.17
N ALA A 397 9.69 8.17 -24.32
CA ALA A 397 9.34 9.59 -24.14
C ALA A 397 9.65 10.46 -25.37
N ALA A 398 10.62 10.07 -26.21
CA ALA A 398 10.97 10.79 -27.44
C ALA A 398 10.08 10.43 -28.65
N ARG A 399 9.30 9.36 -28.59
CA ARG A 399 8.33 8.99 -29.63
C ARG A 399 7.09 9.88 -29.48
N LYS A 400 7.05 10.97 -30.26
CA LYS A 400 5.89 11.88 -30.37
C LYS A 400 4.79 11.26 -31.23
#